data_575452c97e6013fea15f7a41a8174018
#
_entry.id   575452c97e6013fea15f7a41a8174018
#
_cell.length_a   1.000
_cell.length_b   1.000
_cell.length_c   1.000
_cell.angle_alpha   90.00
_cell.angle_beta   90.00
_cell.angle_gamma   90.00
#
_symmetry.space_group_name_H-M   'P 1'
#
loop_
_entity.id
_entity.type
_entity.pdbx_description
1 polymer ?
#
loop_
_entity_poly.entity_id
_entity_poly.type
_entity_poly.pdbx_seq_one_letter_code
_entity_poly.pdbx_strand_id
1 'polypeptide(L)'
;MSDVLITIDGKQCKATEGEYVLGVARRNGIFIPALCYVTNCSPTLACRLCLVDIDGKRAYSCNARAKEGMSVITKTEEIEKERRAIMEIYDINHPLECGVCDQSGECELQNYTLHMGVDSQHHCIADTHRPTKNWGKIHYDSSLCIVCERCVTVCKDMIGESALKTVPRGGAELDNHGKTKPKKMHMRCGTSFKSPLLVLPVVRKHSIVRSVVNVQRCVLWVRW
;
A
#
# COMPACT_ATOMS: atom_id res chain seq x y z
N MET A 1 11.80 -23.04 15.02
CA MET A 1 10.91 -21.88 15.26
C MET A 1 9.90 -22.37 16.25
N SER A 2 9.74 -21.69 17.38
CA SER A 2 8.80 -22.06 18.45
C SER A 2 7.39 -21.63 18.05
N ASP A 3 6.41 -22.49 18.34
CA ASP A 3 5.00 -22.11 18.24
C ASP A 3 4.67 -21.24 19.46
N VAL A 4 3.97 -20.15 19.22
CA VAL A 4 3.48 -19.22 20.24
C VAL A 4 1.97 -19.09 20.14
N LEU A 5 1.32 -18.79 21.26
CA LEU A 5 -0.10 -18.51 21.33
C LEU A 5 -0.34 -17.00 21.49
N ILE A 6 -1.11 -16.44 20.59
CA ILE A 6 -1.58 -15.05 20.67
C ILE A 6 -3.09 -15.03 20.71
N THR A 7 -3.66 -14.01 21.33
CA THR A 7 -5.13 -13.81 21.37
C THR A 7 -5.49 -12.66 20.44
N ILE A 8 -6.39 -12.89 19.48
CA ILE A 8 -6.90 -11.85 18.58
C ILE A 8 -8.42 -11.77 18.78
N ASP A 9 -8.90 -10.63 19.23
CA ASP A 9 -10.32 -10.38 19.58
C ASP A 9 -10.92 -11.48 20.47
N GLY A 10 -10.16 -11.94 21.47
CA GLY A 10 -10.57 -13.02 22.39
C GLY A 10 -10.39 -14.44 21.84
N LYS A 11 -10.04 -14.63 20.56
CA LYS A 11 -9.78 -15.92 19.95
C LYS A 11 -8.30 -16.30 20.06
N GLN A 12 -8.01 -17.46 20.62
CA GLN A 12 -6.65 -17.99 20.64
C GLN A 12 -6.22 -18.44 19.24
N CYS A 13 -5.08 -17.95 18.81
CA CYS A 13 -4.50 -18.22 17.50
C CYS A 13 -3.08 -18.74 17.65
N LYS A 14 -2.77 -19.87 17.02
CA LYS A 14 -1.40 -20.36 16.91
C LYS A 14 -0.63 -19.55 15.90
N ALA A 15 0.56 -19.12 16.26
CA ALA A 15 1.49 -18.41 15.40
C ALA A 15 2.90 -19.00 15.55
N THR A 16 3.73 -18.78 14.57
CA THR A 16 5.16 -19.00 14.70
C THR A 16 5.78 -17.74 15.32
N GLU A 17 6.71 -17.90 16.25
CA GLU A 17 7.41 -16.77 16.86
C GLU A 17 8.02 -15.86 15.78
N GLY A 18 7.75 -14.56 15.85
CA GLY A 18 8.20 -13.59 14.86
C GLY A 18 7.39 -13.54 13.57
N GLU A 19 6.31 -14.32 13.43
CA GLU A 19 5.36 -14.20 12.31
C GLU A 19 4.61 -12.86 12.41
N TYR A 20 4.24 -12.28 11.27
CA TYR A 20 3.45 -11.04 11.27
C TYR A 20 2.02 -11.28 11.74
N VAL A 21 1.55 -10.48 12.68
CA VAL A 21 0.20 -10.57 13.27
C VAL A 21 -0.89 -10.55 12.18
N LEU A 22 -0.72 -9.74 11.12
CA LEU A 22 -1.67 -9.70 10.00
C LEU A 22 -1.76 -11.06 9.27
N GLY A 23 -0.65 -11.77 9.11
CA GLY A 23 -0.63 -13.12 8.51
C GLY A 23 -1.37 -14.13 9.39
N VAL A 24 -1.15 -14.08 10.69
CA VAL A 24 -1.86 -14.92 11.66
C VAL A 24 -3.36 -14.65 11.64
N ALA A 25 -3.77 -13.38 11.65
CA ALA A 25 -5.18 -12.98 11.59
C ALA A 25 -5.87 -13.53 10.34
N ARG A 26 -5.28 -13.31 9.16
CA ARG A 26 -5.83 -13.79 7.87
C ARG A 26 -6.00 -15.30 7.82
N ARG A 27 -5.01 -16.07 8.31
CA ARG A 27 -5.07 -17.54 8.37
C ARG A 27 -6.18 -18.04 9.30
N ASN A 28 -6.54 -17.27 10.33
CA ASN A 28 -7.60 -17.59 11.27
C ASN A 28 -8.97 -17.00 10.90
N GLY A 29 -9.11 -16.40 9.69
CA GLY A 29 -10.35 -15.82 9.21
C GLY A 29 -10.72 -14.49 9.88
N ILE A 30 -9.76 -13.82 10.54
CA ILE A 30 -9.96 -12.54 11.19
C ILE A 30 -9.61 -11.44 10.19
N PHE A 31 -10.61 -10.59 9.90
CA PHE A 31 -10.46 -9.52 8.92
C PHE A 31 -9.73 -8.32 9.52
N ILE A 32 -8.62 -7.94 8.89
CA ILE A 32 -7.91 -6.68 9.13
C ILE A 32 -7.62 -6.05 7.77
N PRO A 33 -8.09 -4.82 7.48
CA PRO A 33 -7.89 -4.19 6.19
C PRO A 33 -6.41 -3.86 5.95
N ALA A 34 -5.91 -4.11 4.74
CA ALA A 34 -4.52 -3.79 4.38
C ALA A 34 -4.33 -3.73 2.87
N LEU A 35 -4.21 -2.54 2.30
CA LEU A 35 -4.01 -2.32 0.86
C LEU A 35 -2.56 -2.55 0.39
N CYS A 36 -1.57 -2.34 1.25
CA CYS A 36 -0.15 -2.41 0.85
C CYS A 36 0.52 -3.77 1.14
N TYR A 37 -0.14 -4.64 1.89
CA TYR A 37 0.45 -5.90 2.32
C TYR A 37 0.48 -6.94 1.18
N VAL A 38 1.62 -7.57 1.01
CA VAL A 38 1.83 -8.73 0.14
C VAL A 38 2.45 -9.83 0.97
N THR A 39 1.85 -11.02 0.91
CA THR A 39 2.36 -12.21 1.62
C THR A 39 3.77 -12.54 1.12
N ASN A 40 4.66 -12.92 2.02
CA ASN A 40 6.06 -13.23 1.78
C ASN A 40 6.93 -12.04 1.31
N CYS A 41 6.43 -10.81 1.45
CA CYS A 41 7.19 -9.59 1.21
C CYS A 41 7.36 -8.78 2.50
N SER A 42 8.36 -7.91 2.50
CA SER A 42 8.58 -6.96 3.58
C SER A 42 7.41 -5.96 3.67
N PRO A 43 6.91 -5.66 4.87
CA PRO A 43 5.84 -4.68 5.02
C PRO A 43 6.34 -3.27 4.69
N THR A 44 5.58 -2.52 3.91
CA THR A 44 5.90 -1.14 3.51
C THR A 44 5.34 -0.09 4.45
N LEU A 45 4.31 -0.43 5.24
CA LEU A 45 3.57 0.48 6.10
C LEU A 45 2.92 1.67 5.35
N ALA A 46 2.79 1.58 4.02
CA ALA A 46 2.32 2.67 3.18
C ALA A 46 0.84 3.02 3.44
N CYS A 47 -0.04 2.02 3.54
CA CYS A 47 -1.48 2.28 3.64
C CYS A 47 -1.98 2.56 5.07
N ARG A 48 -1.30 2.10 6.09
CA ARG A 48 -1.65 2.24 7.53
C ARG A 48 -3.03 1.73 7.96
N LEU A 49 -3.77 1.06 7.09
CA LEU A 49 -5.11 0.53 7.39
C LEU A 49 -5.09 -0.64 8.38
N CYS A 50 -3.97 -1.37 8.46
CA CYS A 50 -3.83 -2.53 9.34
C CYS A 50 -3.56 -2.16 10.81
N LEU A 51 -3.99 -0.98 11.23
CA LEU A 51 -3.91 -0.50 12.61
C LEU A 51 -4.69 -1.41 13.55
N VAL A 52 -4.10 -1.78 14.67
CA VAL A 52 -4.68 -2.60 15.74
C VAL A 52 -4.18 -2.09 17.08
N ASP A 53 -4.81 -2.53 18.16
CA ASP A 53 -4.28 -2.37 19.50
C ASP A 53 -3.58 -3.67 19.92
N ILE A 54 -2.34 -3.58 20.38
CA ILE A 54 -1.56 -4.70 20.90
C ILE A 54 -1.14 -4.36 22.33
N ASP A 55 -1.66 -5.11 23.29
CA ASP A 55 -1.38 -4.93 24.71
C ASP A 55 -1.60 -3.47 25.17
N GLY A 56 -2.69 -2.84 24.71
CA GLY A 56 -3.05 -1.44 25.01
C GLY A 56 -2.25 -0.39 24.22
N LYS A 57 -1.50 -0.77 23.19
CA LYS A 57 -0.72 0.15 22.36
C LYS A 57 -1.09 0.04 20.89
N ARG A 58 -1.22 1.19 20.21
CA ARG A 58 -1.45 1.25 18.78
C ARG A 58 -0.27 0.71 18.00
N ALA A 59 -0.53 -0.22 17.08
CA ALA A 59 0.47 -0.84 16.23
C ALA A 59 -0.10 -1.21 14.86
N TYR A 60 0.77 -1.44 13.88
CA TYR A 60 0.37 -1.93 12.56
C TYR A 60 0.61 -3.44 12.47
N SER A 61 -0.46 -4.20 12.34
CA SER A 61 -0.42 -5.67 12.35
C SER A 61 0.45 -6.27 11.23
N CYS A 62 0.62 -5.58 10.11
CA CYS A 62 1.51 -6.02 9.02
C CYS A 62 2.99 -5.98 9.38
N ASN A 63 3.39 -5.21 10.41
CA ASN A 63 4.77 -5.10 10.87
C ASN A 63 4.98 -5.65 12.29
N ALA A 64 3.91 -5.81 13.06
CA ALA A 64 3.98 -6.37 14.41
C ALA A 64 4.30 -7.86 14.34
N ARG A 65 5.26 -8.31 15.16
CA ARG A 65 5.71 -9.70 15.25
C ARG A 65 5.02 -10.41 16.39
N ALA A 66 4.46 -11.59 16.14
CA ALA A 66 3.82 -12.42 17.14
C ALA A 66 4.81 -12.85 18.23
N LYS A 67 4.38 -12.71 19.48
CA LYS A 67 5.10 -13.12 20.69
C LYS A 67 4.15 -13.85 21.61
N GLU A 68 4.66 -14.74 22.44
CA GLU A 68 3.85 -15.49 23.39
C GLU A 68 3.02 -14.56 24.31
N GLY A 69 1.73 -14.91 24.47
CA GLY A 69 0.81 -14.19 25.35
C GLY A 69 0.32 -12.83 24.81
N MET A 70 0.68 -12.43 23.58
CA MET A 70 0.25 -11.16 22.98
C MET A 70 -1.27 -11.09 22.84
N SER A 71 -1.87 -9.97 23.25
CA SER A 71 -3.28 -9.67 23.08
C SER A 71 -3.48 -8.60 22.01
N VAL A 72 -4.28 -8.93 21.01
CA VAL A 72 -4.55 -8.05 19.85
C VAL A 72 -6.04 -7.76 19.76
N ILE A 73 -6.40 -6.48 19.70
CA ILE A 73 -7.76 -6.00 19.46
C ILE A 73 -7.78 -5.37 18.07
N THR A 74 -8.59 -5.93 17.17
CA THR A 74 -8.62 -5.47 15.79
C THR A 74 -9.62 -4.35 15.54
N LYS A 75 -10.60 -4.19 16.44
CA LYS A 75 -11.73 -3.28 16.26
C LYS A 75 -12.04 -2.53 17.55
N THR A 76 -11.85 -1.21 17.55
CA THR A 76 -12.37 -0.27 18.53
C THR A 76 -12.95 0.92 17.76
N GLU A 77 -13.78 1.72 18.43
CA GLU A 77 -14.36 2.92 17.81
C GLU A 77 -13.28 3.87 17.26
N GLU A 78 -12.20 4.05 18.01
CA GLU A 78 -11.08 4.90 17.60
C GLU A 78 -10.32 4.32 16.41
N ILE A 79 -10.09 2.99 16.38
CA ILE A 79 -9.43 2.32 15.25
C ILE A 79 -10.28 2.47 13.99
N GLU A 80 -11.58 2.30 14.08
CA GLU A 80 -12.46 2.44 12.93
C GLU A 80 -12.54 3.89 12.44
N LYS A 81 -12.59 4.85 13.34
CA LYS A 81 -12.52 6.28 13.01
C LYS A 81 -11.22 6.64 12.28
N GLU A 82 -10.08 6.15 12.75
CA GLU A 82 -8.80 6.38 12.09
C GLU A 82 -8.73 5.72 10.71
N ARG A 83 -9.20 4.47 10.58
CA ARG A 83 -9.26 3.76 9.29
C ARG A 83 -10.17 4.48 8.29
N ARG A 84 -11.34 4.97 8.75
CA ARG A 84 -12.25 5.76 7.93
C ARG A 84 -11.59 7.03 7.43
N ALA A 85 -10.92 7.79 8.30
CA ALA A 85 -10.19 8.99 7.91
C ALA A 85 -9.08 8.71 6.88
N ILE A 86 -8.38 7.58 7.00
CA ILE A 86 -7.39 7.14 6.01
C ILE A 86 -8.07 6.85 4.66
N MET A 87 -9.23 6.19 4.66
CA MET A 87 -9.96 5.90 3.43
C MET A 87 -10.49 7.17 2.77
N GLU A 88 -10.98 8.13 3.55
CA GLU A 88 -11.37 9.46 3.03
C GLU A 88 -10.20 10.17 2.33
N ILE A 89 -8.98 10.06 2.86
CA ILE A 89 -7.78 10.61 2.19
C ILE A 89 -7.49 9.88 0.87
N TYR A 90 -7.68 8.55 0.80
CA TYR A 90 -7.53 7.81 -0.44
C TYR A 90 -8.58 8.26 -1.46
N ASP A 91 -9.84 8.37 -1.08
CA ASP A 91 -10.95 8.74 -1.97
C ASP A 91 -10.80 10.18 -2.50
N ILE A 92 -10.25 11.11 -1.71
CA ILE A 92 -9.93 12.47 -2.17
C ILE A 92 -8.86 12.47 -3.28
N ASN A 93 -7.89 11.56 -3.20
CA ASN A 93 -6.74 11.53 -4.12
C ASN A 93 -6.89 10.55 -5.29
N HIS A 94 -7.93 9.72 -5.28
CA HIS A 94 -8.20 8.72 -6.30
C HIS A 94 -9.44 9.13 -7.11
N PRO A 95 -9.39 9.12 -8.46
CA PRO A 95 -10.56 9.39 -9.29
C PRO A 95 -11.68 8.39 -8.98
N LEU A 96 -12.89 8.87 -8.72
CA LEU A 96 -14.05 8.02 -8.43
C LEU A 96 -14.75 7.56 -9.73
N GLU A 97 -13.99 7.08 -10.68
CA GLU A 97 -14.47 6.58 -11.98
C GLU A 97 -14.72 5.07 -11.96
N CYS A 98 -15.21 4.54 -10.84
CA CYS A 98 -15.40 3.09 -10.66
C CYS A 98 -16.26 2.45 -11.75
N GLY A 99 -17.27 3.16 -12.27
CA GLY A 99 -18.17 2.64 -13.30
C GLY A 99 -17.51 2.33 -14.63
N VAL A 100 -16.35 2.92 -14.93
CA VAL A 100 -15.59 2.71 -16.17
C VAL A 100 -14.19 2.14 -15.91
N CYS A 101 -13.90 1.82 -14.67
CA CYS A 101 -12.60 1.28 -14.26
C CYS A 101 -12.54 -0.24 -14.51
N ASP A 102 -11.45 -0.71 -15.07
CA ASP A 102 -11.21 -2.15 -15.34
C ASP A 102 -11.20 -3.02 -14.07
N GLN A 103 -11.02 -2.41 -12.89
CA GLN A 103 -11.00 -3.08 -11.58
C GLN A 103 -12.33 -3.02 -10.84
N SER A 104 -13.38 -2.48 -11.47
CA SER A 104 -14.71 -2.39 -10.84
C SER A 104 -15.19 -3.78 -10.40
N GLY A 105 -15.60 -3.89 -9.13
CA GLY A 105 -16.04 -5.16 -8.53
C GLY A 105 -14.93 -6.05 -7.95
N GLU A 106 -13.67 -5.89 -8.37
CA GLU A 106 -12.51 -6.65 -7.83
C GLU A 106 -11.49 -5.75 -7.11
N CYS A 107 -11.84 -4.49 -6.86
CA CYS A 107 -10.96 -3.49 -6.28
C CYS A 107 -11.00 -3.50 -4.75
N GLU A 108 -9.87 -3.81 -4.11
CA GLU A 108 -9.76 -3.75 -2.64
C GLU A 108 -10.02 -2.33 -2.10
N LEU A 109 -9.61 -1.27 -2.82
CA LEU A 109 -9.88 0.12 -2.42
C LEU A 109 -11.39 0.37 -2.39
N GLN A 110 -12.10 0.06 -3.47
CA GLN A 110 -13.56 0.19 -3.56
C GLN A 110 -14.27 -0.60 -2.46
N ASN A 111 -13.85 -1.85 -2.24
CA ASN A 111 -14.44 -2.71 -1.21
C ASN A 111 -14.24 -2.12 0.19
N TYR A 112 -13.09 -1.55 0.50
CA TYR A 112 -12.83 -0.93 1.80
C TYR A 112 -13.56 0.40 1.97
N THR A 113 -13.67 1.21 0.92
CA THR A 113 -14.50 2.43 0.91
C THR A 113 -15.93 2.11 1.30
N LEU A 114 -16.53 1.11 0.64
CA LEU A 114 -17.90 0.66 0.94
C LEU A 114 -18.01 0.06 2.35
N HIS A 115 -17.05 -0.79 2.75
CA HIS A 115 -17.06 -1.44 4.07
C HIS A 115 -16.97 -0.44 5.23
N MET A 116 -16.23 0.64 5.04
CA MET A 116 -16.05 1.69 6.06
C MET A 116 -17.11 2.80 5.99
N GLY A 117 -18.08 2.69 5.06
CA GLY A 117 -19.15 3.64 4.89
C GLY A 117 -18.67 5.04 4.50
N VAL A 118 -17.62 5.12 3.69
CA VAL A 118 -17.19 6.40 3.10
C VAL A 118 -18.02 6.62 1.86
N ASP A 119 -19.05 7.45 1.98
CA ASP A 119 -20.09 7.70 0.98
C ASP A 119 -20.02 9.10 0.38
N SER A 120 -19.16 9.95 0.92
CA SER A 120 -19.06 11.34 0.51
C SER A 120 -17.63 11.87 0.66
N GLN A 121 -17.22 12.71 -0.28
CA GLN A 121 -15.98 13.47 -0.18
C GLN A 121 -16.25 14.81 0.49
N HIS A 122 -15.69 15.01 1.68
CA HIS A 122 -15.80 16.29 2.40
C HIS A 122 -14.94 17.39 1.76
N HIS A 123 -13.95 17.03 0.95
CA HIS A 123 -13.04 17.94 0.28
C HIS A 123 -12.95 17.59 -1.20
N CYS A 124 -13.53 18.41 -2.06
CA CYS A 124 -13.40 18.25 -3.51
C CYS A 124 -12.02 18.71 -3.97
N ILE A 125 -11.23 17.79 -4.50
CA ILE A 125 -10.03 18.09 -5.28
C ILE A 125 -10.34 17.70 -6.71
N ALA A 126 -10.14 18.64 -7.64
CA ALA A 126 -10.38 18.37 -9.05
C ALA A 126 -9.50 17.21 -9.53
N ASP A 127 -10.11 16.22 -10.17
CA ASP A 127 -9.41 15.10 -10.77
C ASP A 127 -8.40 15.59 -11.80
N THR A 128 -7.19 15.07 -11.72
CA THR A 128 -6.14 15.42 -12.66
C THR A 128 -5.70 14.17 -13.38
N HIS A 129 -6.14 14.01 -14.62
CA HIS A 129 -5.67 12.94 -15.47
C HIS A 129 -4.23 13.24 -15.91
N ARG A 130 -3.35 12.30 -15.65
CA ARG A 130 -1.95 12.36 -16.06
C ARG A 130 -1.74 11.43 -17.24
N PRO A 131 -0.82 11.75 -18.17
CA PRO A 131 -0.52 10.86 -19.27
C PRO A 131 -0.11 9.48 -18.75
N THR A 132 -0.72 8.44 -19.31
CA THR A 132 -0.32 7.06 -19.04
C THR A 132 1.10 6.83 -19.58
N LYS A 133 1.88 6.04 -18.86
CA LYS A 133 3.21 5.65 -19.27
C LYS A 133 3.19 4.23 -19.82
N ASN A 134 3.73 4.07 -21.01
CA ASN A 134 3.86 2.77 -21.64
C ASN A 134 5.30 2.26 -21.47
N TRP A 135 5.47 1.13 -20.79
CA TRP A 135 6.74 0.46 -20.59
C TRP A 135 6.80 -0.88 -21.36
N GLY A 136 6.20 -0.92 -22.53
CA GLY A 136 6.08 -2.11 -23.37
C GLY A 136 4.87 -2.95 -22.99
N LYS A 137 5.06 -4.02 -22.23
CA LYS A 137 3.97 -4.89 -21.78
C LYS A 137 3.21 -4.35 -20.55
N ILE A 138 3.64 -3.22 -19.99
CA ILE A 138 3.02 -2.59 -18.81
C ILE A 138 2.61 -1.18 -19.16
N HIS A 139 1.35 -0.89 -18.91
CA HIS A 139 0.80 0.44 -18.95
C HIS A 139 0.62 0.95 -17.51
N TYR A 140 1.23 2.08 -17.19
CA TYR A 140 1.15 2.68 -15.87
C TYR A 140 0.34 3.97 -15.92
N ASP A 141 -0.77 3.99 -15.19
CA ASP A 141 -1.55 5.19 -14.95
C ASP A 141 -1.26 5.74 -13.56
N SER A 142 -0.62 6.90 -13.52
CA SER A 142 -0.28 7.55 -12.26
C SER A 142 -1.47 8.23 -11.58
N SER A 143 -2.59 8.42 -12.28
CA SER A 143 -3.82 9.00 -11.72
C SER A 143 -4.56 7.98 -10.86
N LEU A 144 -4.50 6.70 -11.25
CA LEU A 144 -5.12 5.58 -10.52
C LEU A 144 -4.20 5.00 -9.43
N CYS A 145 -2.94 5.42 -9.37
CA CYS A 145 -1.98 4.85 -8.42
C CYS A 145 -2.19 5.39 -7.01
N ILE A 146 -2.52 4.51 -6.06
CA ILE A 146 -2.70 4.82 -4.64
C ILE A 146 -1.38 4.77 -3.83
N VAL A 147 -0.25 4.60 -4.48
CA VAL A 147 1.10 4.55 -3.87
C VAL A 147 1.21 3.49 -2.77
N CYS A 148 0.57 2.34 -2.93
CA CYS A 148 0.63 1.24 -1.97
C CYS A 148 1.98 0.50 -1.95
N GLU A 149 2.86 0.75 -2.91
CA GLU A 149 4.20 0.14 -3.04
C GLU A 149 4.22 -1.39 -3.24
N ARG A 150 3.08 -2.05 -3.47
CA ARG A 150 3.04 -3.51 -3.75
C ARG A 150 3.96 -3.88 -4.91
N CYS A 151 3.90 -3.14 -6.02
CA CYS A 151 4.75 -3.38 -7.20
C CYS A 151 6.24 -3.22 -6.90
N VAL A 152 6.60 -2.23 -6.09
CA VAL A 152 7.99 -1.97 -5.68
C VAL A 152 8.50 -3.12 -4.81
N THR A 153 7.71 -3.53 -3.82
CA THR A 153 8.06 -4.59 -2.88
C THR A 153 8.19 -5.94 -3.56
N VAL A 154 7.22 -6.31 -4.42
CA VAL A 154 7.28 -7.56 -5.20
C VAL A 154 8.51 -7.56 -6.11
N CYS A 155 8.78 -6.45 -6.81
CA CYS A 155 9.95 -6.33 -7.67
C CYS A 155 11.27 -6.50 -6.90
N LYS A 156 11.31 -5.98 -5.68
CA LYS A 156 12.50 -6.06 -4.82
C LYS A 156 12.63 -7.44 -4.15
N ASP A 157 11.57 -7.89 -3.44
CA ASP A 157 11.67 -9.02 -2.51
C ASP A 157 11.43 -10.37 -3.18
N MET A 158 10.56 -10.44 -4.19
CA MET A 158 10.24 -11.69 -4.89
C MET A 158 11.05 -11.88 -6.18
N ILE A 159 11.28 -10.79 -6.93
CA ILE A 159 11.99 -10.86 -8.21
C ILE A 159 13.49 -10.55 -8.05
N GLY A 160 13.87 -9.75 -7.04
CA GLY A 160 15.25 -9.37 -6.76
C GLY A 160 15.83 -8.25 -7.64
N GLU A 161 15.03 -7.70 -8.58
CA GLU A 161 15.54 -6.73 -9.58
C GLU A 161 15.55 -5.28 -9.09
N SER A 162 14.69 -4.90 -8.15
CA SER A 162 14.54 -3.52 -7.67
C SER A 162 14.40 -2.48 -8.80
N ALA A 163 13.72 -2.87 -9.90
CA ALA A 163 13.55 -2.03 -11.08
C ALA A 163 12.55 -0.88 -10.87
N LEU A 164 11.70 -0.99 -9.85
CA LEU A 164 10.72 0.02 -9.48
C LEU A 164 11.12 0.70 -8.17
N LYS A 165 10.87 2.00 -8.09
CA LYS A 165 11.20 2.80 -6.91
C LYS A 165 10.18 3.92 -6.72
N THR A 166 9.81 4.16 -5.49
CA THR A 166 9.06 5.36 -5.09
C THR A 166 10.04 6.51 -4.80
N VAL A 167 9.68 7.70 -5.26
CA VAL A 167 10.47 8.91 -4.99
C VAL A 167 9.53 9.99 -4.45
N PRO A 168 10.00 10.81 -3.47
CA PRO A 168 9.23 11.93 -2.96
C PRO A 168 8.91 12.93 -4.07
N ARG A 169 7.70 13.47 -4.07
CA ARG A 169 7.31 14.54 -5.00
C ARG A 169 8.12 15.79 -4.69
N GLY A 170 8.73 16.38 -5.73
CA GLY A 170 9.63 17.52 -5.57
C GLY A 170 11.03 17.17 -5.07
N GLY A 171 11.33 15.86 -4.96
CA GLY A 171 12.69 15.37 -4.75
C GLY A 171 13.62 15.76 -5.90
N ALA A 172 14.92 15.80 -5.62
CA ALA A 172 15.95 16.08 -6.62
C ALA A 172 15.87 15.06 -7.77
N GLU A 173 16.17 15.50 -8.98
CA GLU A 173 16.36 14.61 -10.12
C GLU A 173 17.43 13.57 -9.78
N LEU A 174 17.15 12.31 -10.08
CA LEU A 174 18.13 11.25 -9.96
C LEU A 174 19.14 11.41 -11.11
N ASP A 175 20.41 11.33 -10.80
CA ASP A 175 21.46 11.21 -11.83
C ASP A 175 21.35 9.83 -12.52
N ASN A 176 22.14 9.62 -13.58
CA ASN A 176 22.18 8.37 -14.32
C ASN A 176 22.63 7.14 -13.49
N HIS A 177 23.07 7.36 -12.25
CA HIS A 177 23.48 6.35 -11.28
C HIS A 177 22.50 6.23 -10.09
N GLY A 178 21.34 6.90 -10.14
CA GLY A 178 20.32 6.83 -9.09
C GLY A 178 20.68 7.60 -7.82
N LYS A 179 21.67 8.49 -7.85
CA LYS A 179 21.99 9.39 -6.73
C LYS A 179 21.21 10.70 -6.86
N THR A 180 20.65 11.15 -5.76
CA THR A 180 19.93 12.43 -5.71
C THR A 180 20.90 13.62 -5.77
N LYS A 181 20.74 14.48 -6.76
CA LYS A 181 21.43 15.78 -6.76
C LYS A 181 20.70 16.71 -5.78
N PRO A 182 21.38 17.34 -4.83
CA PRO A 182 20.73 18.28 -3.91
C PRO A 182 20.28 19.52 -4.70
N LYS A 183 18.98 19.69 -4.89
CA LYS A 183 18.40 20.95 -5.37
C LYS A 183 18.22 21.89 -4.20
N LYS A 184 18.70 23.14 -4.31
CA LYS A 184 18.36 24.22 -3.38
C LYS A 184 16.84 24.38 -3.36
N MET A 185 16.23 24.12 -2.21
CA MET A 185 14.80 24.15 -2.01
C MET A 185 14.33 25.61 -1.96
N HIS A 186 13.74 26.11 -3.04
CA HIS A 186 12.90 27.30 -2.99
C HIS A 186 11.51 26.87 -2.52
N MET A 187 11.23 27.11 -1.24
CA MET A 187 9.88 27.03 -0.69
C MET A 187 9.01 28.11 -1.37
N ARG A 188 8.23 27.73 -2.37
CA ARG A 188 7.00 28.45 -2.73
C ARG A 188 5.84 27.68 -2.12
N CYS A 189 5.29 28.24 -1.07
CA CYS A 189 3.99 27.87 -0.52
C CYS A 189 2.92 28.11 -1.59
N GLY A 190 2.40 27.04 -2.16
CA GLY A 190 1.30 27.06 -3.13
C GLY A 190 0.50 25.80 -2.92
N THR A 191 -0.66 25.95 -2.33
CA THR A 191 -1.70 24.99 -2.03
C THR A 191 -2.00 24.04 -3.21
N SER A 192 -1.53 22.82 -3.14
CA SER A 192 -2.14 21.69 -3.80
C SER A 192 -1.57 20.41 -3.17
N PHE A 193 -2.31 19.83 -2.26
CA PHE A 193 -2.09 18.47 -1.78
C PHE A 193 -2.38 17.51 -2.93
N LYS A 194 -1.38 17.17 -3.71
CA LYS A 194 -1.44 16.07 -4.67
C LYS A 194 -0.39 15.06 -4.25
N SER A 195 -0.76 13.78 -4.24
CA SER A 195 0.01 12.66 -3.68
C SER A 195 1.54 12.82 -3.78
N PRO A 196 2.28 12.61 -2.70
CA PRO A 196 3.68 12.99 -2.57
C PRO A 196 4.68 12.06 -3.27
N LEU A 197 4.21 11.00 -3.94
CA LEU A 197 5.08 9.94 -4.44
C LEU A 197 4.85 9.66 -5.93
N LEU A 198 5.93 9.49 -6.65
CA LEU A 198 5.93 9.05 -8.05
C LEU A 198 6.67 7.71 -8.12
N VAL A 199 6.07 6.70 -8.71
CA VAL A 199 6.77 5.45 -9.03
C VAL A 199 7.53 5.64 -10.33
N LEU A 200 8.86 5.56 -10.29
CA LEU A 200 9.71 5.66 -11.47
C LEU A 200 10.42 4.31 -11.73
N PRO A 201 10.43 3.84 -12.98
CA PRO A 201 11.25 2.70 -13.35
C PRO A 201 12.74 3.11 -13.37
N VAL A 202 13.58 2.33 -12.73
CA VAL A 202 15.02 2.37 -12.92
C VAL A 202 15.35 1.42 -14.06
N VAL A 203 15.54 1.96 -15.27
CA VAL A 203 15.82 1.15 -16.46
C VAL A 203 17.28 0.67 -16.42
N ARG A 204 17.50 -0.60 -16.07
CA ARG A 204 18.72 -1.32 -16.46
C ARG A 204 18.46 -2.04 -17.78
N LYS A 205 19.28 -1.78 -18.79
CA LYS A 205 18.99 -2.02 -20.22
C LYS A 205 18.71 -3.46 -20.70
N HIS A 206 18.86 -4.53 -19.92
CA HIS A 206 18.84 -5.89 -20.50
C HIS A 206 18.04 -7.01 -19.81
N SER A 207 17.42 -6.83 -18.65
CA SER A 207 16.73 -7.93 -17.94
C SER A 207 15.24 -7.74 -17.66
N ILE A 208 14.72 -6.57 -17.93
CA ILE A 208 13.42 -6.08 -17.42
C ILE A 208 12.22 -6.85 -17.97
N VAL A 209 12.25 -7.33 -19.19
CA VAL A 209 11.05 -7.82 -19.88
C VAL A 209 10.50 -9.14 -19.31
N ARG A 210 11.34 -10.04 -18.83
CA ARG A 210 10.88 -11.32 -18.24
C ARG A 210 10.39 -11.19 -16.80
N SER A 211 11.03 -10.34 -16.01
CA SER A 211 10.73 -10.17 -14.58
C SER A 211 9.45 -9.38 -14.34
N VAL A 212 9.14 -8.43 -15.20
CA VAL A 212 7.98 -7.54 -15.05
C VAL A 212 6.65 -8.26 -15.28
N VAL A 213 6.63 -9.31 -16.09
CA VAL A 213 5.43 -10.15 -16.30
C VAL A 213 4.98 -10.85 -15.01
N ASN A 214 5.93 -11.17 -14.11
CA ASN A 214 5.59 -11.76 -12.80
C ASN A 214 5.04 -10.72 -11.81
N VAL A 215 5.42 -9.45 -11.93
CA VAL A 215 4.84 -8.36 -11.13
C VAL A 215 3.35 -8.17 -11.46
N GLN A 216 2.95 -8.38 -12.72
CA GLN A 216 1.55 -8.29 -13.16
C GLN A 216 0.61 -9.25 -12.41
N ARG A 217 1.06 -10.46 -12.10
CA ARG A 217 0.25 -11.45 -11.35
C ARG A 217 0.05 -11.09 -9.88
N CYS A 218 0.91 -10.26 -9.33
CA CYS A 218 0.86 -9.86 -7.93
C CYS A 218 0.28 -8.47 -7.70
N VAL A 219 0.19 -7.64 -8.75
CA VAL A 219 -0.29 -6.25 -8.69
C VAL A 219 -1.42 -6.10 -9.70
N LEU A 220 -2.64 -6.16 -9.22
CA LEU A 220 -3.90 -6.12 -9.99
C LEU A 220 -4.20 -4.78 -10.71
N TRP A 221 -3.21 -3.93 -10.99
CA TRP A 221 -3.39 -2.59 -11.56
C TRP A 221 -2.65 -2.38 -12.87
N VAL A 222 -2.52 -3.41 -13.68
CA VAL A 222 -1.90 -3.27 -15.00
C VAL A 222 -2.90 -3.66 -16.06
N ARG A 223 -3.32 -2.71 -16.88
CA ARG A 223 -4.10 -2.97 -18.10
C ARG A 223 -3.31 -3.88 -19.04
N TRP A 224 -3.97 -4.90 -19.55
CA TRP A 224 -3.50 -5.72 -20.67
C TRP A 224 -3.59 -4.96 -21.96
#